data_24b49dcd3b3e4c3c40aee723f0b49243
#
_entry.id   24b49dcd3b3e4c3c40aee723f0b49243
#
_cell.length_a   1.000
_cell.length_b   1.000
_cell.length_c   1.000
_cell.angle_alpha   90.00
_cell.angle_beta   90.00
_cell.angle_gamma   90.00
#
_symmetry.space_group_name_H-M   'P 1'
#
loop_
_entity.id
_entity.type
_entity.pdbx_description
1 polymer ?
#
loop_
_entity_poly.entity_id
_entity_poly.type
_entity_poly.pdbx_seq_one_letter_code
_entity_poly.pdbx_strand_id
1 'polypeptide(L)'
;MKLKIDCPGFGNKNNPKILFIGERPGAKELELKKPFVGRAGKFLDKELEKIGIKRDENYITNIVKSYAEGNKAPTKEEIQLYLPLLEKEIEEINPKIIVLLGKTASDNVPRNPKYTYLHIIHPSAAMRFNKPRIKFLEGMQKLKTFVTKN
;
A
#
# COMPACT_ATOMS: atom_id res chain seq x y z
N MET A 1 22.26 -8.50 10.13
CA MET A 1 20.94 -8.78 10.74
C MET A 1 19.90 -9.07 9.64
N LYS A 2 19.27 -10.21 9.72
CA LYS A 2 18.21 -10.55 8.77
C LYS A 2 16.91 -9.87 9.16
N LEU A 3 16.29 -9.21 8.21
CA LEU A 3 14.96 -8.65 8.41
C LEU A 3 13.92 -9.77 8.36
N LYS A 4 12.98 -9.72 9.31
CA LYS A 4 11.88 -10.67 9.33
C LYS A 4 10.86 -10.28 8.26
N ILE A 5 10.54 -11.20 7.36
CA ILE A 5 9.55 -10.99 6.32
C ILE A 5 8.39 -11.97 6.50
N ASP A 6 7.37 -11.54 7.23
CA ASP A 6 6.17 -12.34 7.45
C ASP A 6 5.22 -12.26 6.25
N CYS A 7 5.24 -11.12 5.57
CA CYS A 7 4.34 -10.88 4.46
C CYS A 7 5.05 -10.05 3.40
N PRO A 8 5.51 -10.69 2.32
CA PRO A 8 6.15 -9.96 1.21
C PRO A 8 5.10 -9.23 0.38
N GLY A 9 5.56 -8.36 -0.51
CA GLY A 9 4.68 -7.77 -1.50
C GLY A 9 4.13 -8.82 -2.46
N PHE A 10 3.04 -8.48 -3.14
CA PHE A 10 2.33 -9.43 -3.97
C PHE A 10 1.69 -8.76 -5.19
N GLY A 11 1.69 -9.46 -6.31
CA GLY A 11 1.02 -9.01 -7.51
C GLY A 11 1.87 -9.11 -8.76
N ASN A 12 1.53 -8.28 -9.74
CA ASN A 12 2.23 -8.25 -11.02
C ASN A 12 3.58 -7.54 -10.86
N LYS A 13 4.66 -8.24 -11.20
CA LYS A 13 6.03 -7.71 -11.13
C LYS A 13 6.54 -7.16 -12.47
N ASN A 14 5.75 -7.27 -13.53
CA ASN A 14 6.14 -6.84 -14.87
C ASN A 14 5.63 -5.44 -15.18
N ASN A 15 6.31 -4.44 -14.62
CA ASN A 15 5.98 -3.03 -14.84
C ASN A 15 4.50 -2.72 -14.66
N PRO A 16 3.92 -3.02 -13.48
CA PRO A 16 2.53 -2.68 -13.24
C PRO A 16 2.35 -1.17 -13.24
N LYS A 17 1.17 -0.70 -13.58
CA LYS A 17 0.91 0.73 -13.59
C LYS A 17 0.98 1.31 -12.18
N ILE A 18 0.46 0.57 -11.20
CA ILE A 18 0.32 1.06 -9.82
C ILE A 18 1.05 0.16 -8.82
N LEU A 19 1.77 0.78 -7.90
CA LEU A 19 2.32 0.14 -6.71
C LEU A 19 1.63 0.74 -5.50
N PHE A 20 0.92 -0.09 -4.72
CA PHE A 20 0.28 0.34 -3.47
C PHE A 20 1.20 0.03 -2.29
N ILE A 21 1.40 1.00 -1.41
CA ILE A 21 2.25 0.84 -0.22
C ILE A 21 1.45 1.16 1.04
N GLY A 22 1.29 0.17 1.91
CA GLY A 22 0.65 0.34 3.21
C GLY A 22 1.67 0.33 4.34
N GLU A 23 1.18 0.14 5.58
CA GLU A 23 1.98 0.23 6.80
C GLU A 23 2.67 -1.09 7.16
N ARG A 24 1.94 -2.07 7.63
CA ARG A 24 2.46 -3.39 8.00
C ARG A 24 1.34 -4.44 7.95
N PRO A 25 1.67 -5.73 7.83
CA PRO A 25 0.64 -6.76 7.76
C PRO A 25 -0.11 -6.91 9.09
N GLY A 26 -1.42 -7.16 9.02
CA GLY A 26 -2.23 -7.52 10.16
C GLY A 26 -2.24 -9.03 10.37
N ALA A 27 -3.07 -9.51 11.30
CA ALA A 27 -3.14 -10.93 11.64
C ALA A 27 -3.56 -11.80 10.44
N LYS A 28 -4.52 -11.34 9.66
CA LYS A 28 -5.00 -12.09 8.49
C LYS A 28 -3.93 -12.18 7.41
N GLU A 29 -3.20 -11.08 7.23
CA GLU A 29 -2.09 -11.02 6.28
C GLU A 29 -0.95 -11.95 6.70
N LEU A 30 -0.69 -12.05 8.01
CA LEU A 30 0.30 -12.98 8.54
C LEU A 30 -0.10 -14.43 8.23
N GLU A 31 -1.38 -14.76 8.44
CA GLU A 31 -1.90 -16.10 8.21
C GLU A 31 -1.79 -16.51 6.74
N LEU A 32 -2.21 -15.62 5.83
CA LEU A 32 -2.25 -15.93 4.40
C LEU A 32 -0.99 -15.56 3.64
N LYS A 33 -0.07 -14.83 4.30
CA LYS A 33 1.19 -14.36 3.71
C LYS A 33 0.99 -13.49 2.46
N LYS A 34 -0.09 -12.72 2.45
CA LYS A 34 -0.43 -11.78 1.39
C LYS A 34 -0.86 -10.45 1.99
N PRO A 35 -0.44 -9.31 1.40
CA PRO A 35 -0.85 -8.01 1.91
C PRO A 35 -2.31 -7.71 1.58
N PHE A 36 -2.97 -6.96 2.46
CA PHE A 36 -4.33 -6.46 2.25
C PHE A 36 -5.35 -7.55 1.89
N VAL A 37 -5.43 -8.61 2.70
CA VAL A 37 -6.40 -9.71 2.52
C VAL A 37 -7.47 -9.74 3.60
N GLY A 38 -7.36 -8.89 4.62
CA GLY A 38 -8.36 -8.76 5.67
C GLY A 38 -9.52 -7.86 5.23
N ARG A 39 -10.30 -7.37 6.20
CA ARG A 39 -11.47 -6.53 5.91
C ARG A 39 -11.13 -5.25 5.15
N ALA A 40 -10.05 -4.58 5.56
CA ALA A 40 -9.60 -3.36 4.88
C ALA A 40 -9.17 -3.65 3.44
N GLY A 41 -8.50 -4.78 3.23
CA GLY A 41 -8.09 -5.21 1.88
C GLY A 41 -9.26 -5.50 0.97
N LYS A 42 -10.28 -6.17 1.50
CA LYS A 42 -11.50 -6.45 0.74
C LYS A 42 -12.26 -5.17 0.39
N PHE A 43 -12.29 -4.23 1.32
CA PHE A 43 -12.88 -2.91 1.07
C PHE A 43 -12.14 -2.20 -0.06
N LEU A 44 -10.81 -2.21 0.00
CA LEU A 44 -9.97 -1.61 -1.04
C LEU A 44 -10.25 -2.25 -2.39
N ASP A 45 -10.32 -3.58 -2.45
CA ASP A 45 -10.57 -4.31 -3.70
C ASP A 45 -11.90 -3.89 -4.34
N LYS A 46 -12.94 -3.77 -3.53
CA LYS A 46 -14.27 -3.35 -4.02
C LYS A 46 -14.23 -1.95 -4.61
N GLU A 47 -13.54 -1.03 -3.91
CA GLU A 47 -13.47 0.35 -4.37
C GLU A 47 -12.60 0.48 -5.62
N LEU A 48 -11.53 -0.31 -5.72
CA LEU A 48 -10.71 -0.37 -6.94
C LEU A 48 -11.53 -0.88 -8.13
N GLU A 49 -12.32 -1.93 -7.91
CA GLU A 49 -13.18 -2.49 -8.95
C GLU A 49 -14.14 -1.45 -9.52
N LYS A 50 -14.71 -0.60 -8.65
CA LYS A 50 -15.63 0.45 -9.07
C LYS A 50 -15.00 1.46 -10.02
N ILE A 51 -13.70 1.64 -9.95
CA ILE A 51 -12.99 2.57 -10.85
C ILE A 51 -12.21 1.82 -11.94
N GLY A 52 -12.48 0.53 -12.11
CA GLY A 52 -11.91 -0.27 -13.19
C GLY A 52 -10.46 -0.70 -12.98
N ILE A 53 -10.00 -0.76 -11.73
CA ILE A 53 -8.63 -1.17 -11.41
C ILE A 53 -8.66 -2.55 -10.75
N LYS A 54 -7.85 -3.47 -11.28
CA LYS A 54 -7.71 -4.81 -10.72
C LYS A 54 -6.42 -4.89 -9.91
N ARG A 55 -6.54 -5.33 -8.66
CA ARG A 55 -5.37 -5.45 -7.79
C ARG A 55 -4.31 -6.38 -8.37
N ASP A 56 -4.71 -7.51 -8.93
CA ASP A 56 -3.77 -8.53 -9.44
C ASP A 56 -3.03 -8.11 -10.71
N GLU A 57 -3.49 -7.05 -11.38
CA GLU A 57 -2.74 -6.45 -12.48
C GLU A 57 -1.71 -5.44 -11.97
N ASN A 58 -1.73 -5.13 -10.68
CA ASN A 58 -0.86 -4.17 -10.03
C ASN A 58 -0.09 -4.84 -8.88
N TYR A 59 0.70 -4.09 -8.15
CA TYR A 59 1.51 -4.64 -7.06
C TYR A 59 1.19 -3.93 -5.76
N ILE A 60 1.15 -4.68 -4.66
CA ILE A 60 0.85 -4.13 -3.35
C ILE A 60 1.84 -4.64 -2.31
N THR A 61 2.31 -3.75 -1.45
CA THR A 61 3.27 -4.08 -0.41
C THR A 61 3.05 -3.20 0.81
N ASN A 62 3.84 -3.41 1.85
CA ASN A 62 3.86 -2.58 3.06
C ASN A 62 5.27 -2.05 3.28
N ILE A 63 5.40 -0.93 4.01
CA ILE A 63 6.71 -0.42 4.41
C ILE A 63 7.43 -1.46 5.26
N VAL A 64 6.76 -1.94 6.31
CA VAL A 64 7.32 -2.96 7.21
C VAL A 64 6.70 -4.31 6.86
N LYS A 65 7.55 -5.31 6.67
CA LYS A 65 7.10 -6.63 6.22
C LYS A 65 6.77 -7.59 7.36
N SER A 66 6.98 -7.17 8.59
CA SER A 66 6.72 -8.02 9.76
C SER A 66 5.44 -7.63 10.48
N TYR A 67 4.77 -8.65 11.02
CA TYR A 67 3.59 -8.48 11.86
C TYR A 67 4.01 -8.14 13.30
N ALA A 68 3.21 -7.34 14.00
CA ALA A 68 3.39 -7.07 15.42
C ALA A 68 2.09 -7.38 16.15
N GLU A 69 2.19 -8.13 17.25
CA GLU A 69 1.04 -8.48 18.07
C GLU A 69 0.26 -7.23 18.50
N GLY A 70 -1.07 -7.34 18.49
CA GLY A 70 -1.94 -6.24 18.83
C GLY A 70 -2.02 -5.16 17.76
N ASN A 71 -1.58 -5.46 16.55
CA ASN A 71 -1.58 -4.52 15.42
C ASN A 71 -0.91 -3.18 15.75
N LYS A 72 0.20 -3.26 16.50
CA LYS A 72 0.96 -2.05 16.85
C LYS A 72 1.52 -1.37 15.60
N ALA A 73 1.43 -0.04 15.57
CA ALA A 73 2.06 0.71 14.51
C ALA A 73 3.58 0.50 14.55
N PRO A 74 4.25 0.52 13.40
CA PRO A 74 5.70 0.37 13.39
C PRO A 74 6.40 1.57 14.06
N THR A 75 7.51 1.28 14.72
CA THR A 75 8.35 2.32 15.30
C THR A 75 9.20 2.96 14.21
N LYS A 76 9.79 4.11 14.50
CA LYS A 76 10.71 4.78 13.58
C LYS A 76 11.90 3.87 13.24
N GLU A 77 12.40 3.15 14.23
CA GLU A 77 13.52 2.22 14.06
C GLU A 77 13.16 1.09 13.10
N GLU A 78 11.96 0.52 13.25
CA GLU A 78 11.49 -0.52 12.35
C GLU A 78 11.36 0.00 10.92
N ILE A 79 10.79 1.18 10.76
CA ILE A 79 10.64 1.79 9.44
C ILE A 79 12.02 1.99 8.80
N GLN A 80 12.99 2.52 9.53
CA GLN A 80 14.34 2.75 9.02
C GLN A 80 15.02 1.45 8.59
N LEU A 81 14.79 0.36 9.33
CA LEU A 81 15.35 -0.94 8.98
C LEU A 81 14.79 -1.48 7.66
N TYR A 82 13.52 -1.26 7.38
CA TYR A 82 12.89 -1.81 6.19
C TYR A 82 12.95 -0.90 4.95
N LEU A 83 13.25 0.40 5.12
CA LEU A 83 13.26 1.32 3.99
C LEU A 83 14.19 0.91 2.83
N PRO A 84 15.43 0.46 3.09
CA PRO A 84 16.28 0.02 1.97
C PRO A 84 15.67 -1.12 1.16
N LEU A 85 14.99 -2.04 1.83
CA LEU A 85 14.30 -3.15 1.17
C LEU A 85 13.15 -2.63 0.31
N LEU A 86 12.37 -1.68 0.85
CA LEU A 86 11.26 -1.07 0.11
C LEU A 86 11.77 -0.31 -1.12
N GLU A 87 12.84 0.46 -0.97
CA GLU A 87 13.41 1.21 -2.08
C GLU A 87 13.85 0.30 -3.22
N LYS A 88 14.48 -0.82 -2.87
CA LYS A 88 14.86 -1.82 -3.85
C LYS A 88 13.64 -2.45 -4.52
N GLU A 89 12.60 -2.72 -3.75
CA GLU A 89 11.35 -3.26 -4.25
C GLU A 89 10.70 -2.30 -5.26
N ILE A 90 10.65 -1.01 -4.93
CA ILE A 90 10.10 0.01 -5.82
C ILE A 90 10.88 0.05 -7.14
N GLU A 91 12.21 -0.02 -7.06
CA GLU A 91 13.07 0.00 -8.23
C GLU A 91 12.83 -1.20 -9.14
N GLU A 92 12.70 -2.38 -8.55
CA GLU A 92 12.43 -3.61 -9.29
C GLU A 92 11.07 -3.61 -9.97
N ILE A 93 10.04 -3.13 -9.27
CA ILE A 93 8.68 -3.06 -9.80
C ILE A 93 8.56 -1.96 -10.85
N ASN A 94 9.22 -0.82 -10.62
CA ASN A 94 9.25 0.31 -11.53
C ASN A 94 7.86 0.75 -12.01
N PRO A 95 6.96 1.12 -11.07
CA PRO A 95 5.59 1.50 -11.43
C PRO A 95 5.52 2.91 -12.02
N LYS A 96 4.40 3.25 -12.61
CA LYS A 96 4.14 4.63 -13.05
C LYS A 96 3.64 5.49 -11.91
N ILE A 97 2.78 4.91 -11.06
CA ILE A 97 2.15 5.60 -9.94
C ILE A 97 2.40 4.82 -8.67
N ILE A 98 2.80 5.52 -7.61
CA ILE A 98 2.93 4.93 -6.27
C ILE A 98 1.80 5.50 -5.42
N VAL A 99 0.91 4.62 -4.95
CA VAL A 99 -0.18 5.00 -4.07
C VAL A 99 0.22 4.72 -2.63
N LEU A 100 0.28 5.77 -1.83
CA LEU A 100 0.63 5.68 -0.42
C LEU A 100 -0.65 5.59 0.40
N LEU A 101 -0.91 4.41 0.94
CA LEU A 101 -2.13 4.13 1.70
C LEU A 101 -1.92 4.45 3.16
N GLY A 102 -2.45 5.58 3.58
CA GLY A 102 -2.40 6.02 4.97
C GLY A 102 -1.24 6.91 5.30
N LYS A 103 -1.28 7.45 6.53
CA LYS A 103 -0.32 8.44 6.99
C LYS A 103 1.10 7.89 7.15
N THR A 104 1.23 6.68 7.68
CA THR A 104 2.56 6.09 7.89
C THR A 104 3.32 5.99 6.57
N ALA A 105 2.67 5.48 5.52
CA ALA A 105 3.29 5.41 4.21
C ALA A 105 3.60 6.80 3.66
N SER A 106 2.64 7.72 3.75
CA SER A 106 2.80 9.06 3.24
C SER A 106 3.94 9.84 3.93
N ASP A 107 4.07 9.68 5.25
CA ASP A 107 5.07 10.41 6.02
C ASP A 107 6.48 9.84 5.89
N ASN A 108 6.60 8.56 5.58
CA ASN A 108 7.88 7.85 5.68
C ASN A 108 8.50 7.35 4.36
N VAL A 109 7.71 7.23 3.30
CA VAL A 109 8.27 6.82 2.01
C VAL A 109 8.94 8.03 1.35
N PRO A 110 10.27 7.98 1.12
CA PRO A 110 10.96 9.09 0.47
C PRO A 110 10.44 9.31 -0.95
N ARG A 111 10.32 10.58 -1.35
CA ARG A 111 9.86 10.92 -2.69
C ARG A 111 11.05 10.96 -3.66
N ASN A 112 10.92 10.21 -4.75
CA ASN A 112 11.89 10.20 -5.84
C ASN A 112 11.22 10.84 -7.05
N PRO A 113 11.81 11.90 -7.66
CA PRO A 113 11.20 12.59 -8.82
C PRO A 113 10.86 11.68 -10.00
N LYS A 114 11.47 10.52 -10.05
CA LYS A 114 11.21 9.53 -11.11
C LYS A 114 9.76 9.02 -11.11
N TYR A 115 9.10 9.03 -9.94
CA TYR A 115 7.77 8.45 -9.79
C TYR A 115 6.71 9.50 -9.46
N THR A 116 5.47 9.21 -9.83
CA THR A 116 4.31 10.00 -9.43
C THR A 116 3.72 9.37 -8.18
N TYR A 117 3.44 10.20 -7.16
CA TYR A 117 2.90 9.72 -5.89
C TYR A 117 1.50 10.26 -5.64
N LEU A 118 0.65 9.42 -5.05
CA LEU A 118 -0.69 9.81 -4.63
C LEU A 118 -0.94 9.26 -3.23
N HIS A 119 -1.24 10.15 -2.29
CA HIS A 119 -1.63 9.75 -0.93
C HIS A 119 -3.13 9.51 -0.87
N ILE A 120 -3.54 8.35 -0.40
CA ILE A 120 -4.94 8.00 -0.18
C ILE A 120 -5.10 7.58 1.27
N ILE A 121 -6.16 8.03 1.92
CA ILE A 121 -6.51 7.64 3.30
C ILE A 121 -6.50 6.12 3.40
N HIS A 122 -6.01 5.59 4.52
CA HIS A 122 -5.97 4.14 4.70
C HIS A 122 -7.39 3.54 4.65
N PRO A 123 -7.57 2.42 3.94
CA PRO A 123 -8.90 1.79 3.84
C PRO A 123 -9.55 1.47 5.18
N SER A 124 -8.77 1.14 6.22
CA SER A 124 -9.32 0.84 7.54
C SER A 124 -10.06 2.03 8.16
N ALA A 125 -9.53 3.25 7.99
CA ALA A 125 -10.19 4.45 8.47
C ALA A 125 -11.45 4.76 7.65
N ALA A 126 -11.36 4.56 6.32
CA ALA A 126 -12.49 4.79 5.42
C ALA A 126 -13.67 3.88 5.73
N MET A 127 -13.40 2.65 6.18
CA MET A 127 -14.45 1.70 6.56
C MET A 127 -15.22 2.13 7.79
N ARG A 128 -14.53 2.79 8.74
CA ARG A 128 -15.09 3.07 10.06
C ARG A 128 -15.79 4.40 10.19
N PHE A 129 -15.34 5.44 9.46
CA PHE A 129 -15.80 6.81 9.67
C PHE A 129 -16.17 7.49 8.37
N ASN A 130 -17.21 8.34 8.41
CA ASN A 130 -17.72 9.03 7.22
C ASN A 130 -16.73 10.03 6.62
N LYS A 131 -16.09 10.86 7.44
CA LYS A 131 -15.13 11.85 6.92
C LYS A 131 -13.94 11.21 6.20
N PRO A 132 -13.25 10.23 6.80
CA PRO A 132 -12.20 9.52 6.08
C PRO A 132 -12.71 8.82 4.83
N ARG A 133 -13.94 8.28 4.86
CA ARG A 133 -14.52 7.61 3.70
C ARG A 133 -14.67 8.57 2.52
N ILE A 134 -15.17 9.78 2.78
CA ILE A 134 -15.33 10.80 1.74
C ILE A 134 -13.97 11.15 1.14
N LYS A 135 -12.96 11.36 1.98
CA LYS A 135 -11.61 11.66 1.52
C LYS A 135 -11.00 10.49 0.74
N PHE A 136 -11.27 9.27 1.18
CA PHE A 136 -10.83 8.06 0.49
C PHE A 136 -11.43 8.01 -0.93
N LEU A 137 -12.73 8.24 -1.04
CA LEU A 137 -13.41 8.23 -2.34
C LEU A 137 -12.90 9.33 -3.26
N GLU A 138 -12.60 10.50 -2.72
CA GLU A 138 -11.97 11.58 -3.50
C GLU A 138 -10.60 11.13 -4.01
N GLY A 139 -9.82 10.45 -3.16
CA GLY A 139 -8.53 9.89 -3.55
C GLY A 139 -8.65 8.86 -4.66
N MET A 140 -9.67 8.00 -4.58
CA MET A 140 -9.94 7.01 -5.61
C MET A 140 -10.29 7.65 -6.96
N GLN A 141 -11.04 8.76 -6.95
CA GLN A 141 -11.33 9.49 -8.17
C GLN A 141 -10.06 10.11 -8.78
N LYS A 142 -9.17 10.62 -7.94
CA LYS A 142 -7.88 11.13 -8.41
C LYS A 142 -7.06 10.00 -9.03
N LEU A 143 -7.05 8.83 -8.40
CA LEU A 143 -6.34 7.67 -8.92
C LEU A 143 -6.89 7.28 -10.29
N LYS A 144 -8.21 7.24 -10.43
CA LYS A 144 -8.86 6.94 -11.71
C LYS A 144 -8.39 7.92 -12.79
N THR A 145 -8.33 9.19 -12.47
CA THR A 145 -7.88 10.23 -13.40
C THR A 145 -6.42 10.00 -13.82
N PHE A 146 -5.53 9.72 -12.85
CA PHE A 146 -4.12 9.45 -13.16
C PHE A 146 -3.97 8.24 -14.08
N VAL A 147 -4.68 7.16 -13.78
CA VAL A 147 -4.60 5.92 -14.56
C VAL A 147 -5.13 6.14 -15.98
N THR A 148 -6.20 6.89 -16.13
CA THR A 148 -6.82 7.15 -17.43
C THR A 148 -5.92 8.01 -18.32
N LYS A 149 -5.20 8.98 -17.74
CA LYS A 149 -4.31 9.87 -18.48
C LYS A 149 -2.98 9.24 -18.87
N ASN A 150 -2.58 8.21 -18.15
CA ASN A 150 -1.31 7.54 -18.38
C ASN A 150 -1.54 6.15 -18.94
#